data_725d0e30e18206da9fa57eeb6b0a56d8
#
_entry.id   725d0e30e18206da9fa57eeb6b0a56d8
#
_cell.length_a   1.000
_cell.length_b   1.000
_cell.length_c   1.000
_cell.angle_alpha   90.00
_cell.angle_beta   90.00
_cell.angle_gamma   90.00
#
_symmetry.space_group_name_H-M   'P 1'
#
loop_
_entity.id
_entity.type
_entity.pdbx_description
1 polymer ?
#
loop_
_entity_poly.entity_id
_entity_poly.type
_entity_poly.pdbx_seq_one_letter_code
_entity_poly.pdbx_strand_id
1 'polypeptide(L)'
;MTIQQYIDNLNRLYQTGNAREHSYRGDLQTLLSTLLPDILVTNEPARIECGAPDYALTKGKHNIPVGYIEAKDIGVKLDSKILKEQFDRYRLGLSNLIITDYLTFEFYRDGEKVKSITIGSITGSQIISNPEQFSEFESLIRNFVQTISQTIKNPQRLAEMLAGKARLMAV
;
A
#
# COMPACT_ATOMS: atom_id res chain seq x y z
N MET A 1 9.39 5.10 14.41
CA MET A 1 9.61 6.00 13.24
C MET A 1 8.42 6.95 13.09
N THR A 2 8.68 8.23 13.00
CA THR A 2 7.65 9.22 12.66
C THR A 2 7.52 9.36 11.15
N ILE A 3 6.43 9.97 10.68
CA ILE A 3 6.25 10.24 9.24
C ILE A 3 7.35 11.18 8.75
N GLN A 4 7.75 12.18 9.55
CA GLN A 4 8.84 13.08 9.19
C GLN A 4 10.17 12.32 9.05
N GLN A 5 10.48 11.41 9.96
CA GLN A 5 11.70 10.58 9.87
C GLN A 5 11.68 9.71 8.62
N TYR A 6 10.52 9.17 8.27
CA TYR A 6 10.34 8.42 7.02
C TYR A 6 10.69 9.27 5.80
N ILE A 7 10.13 10.48 5.71
CA ILE A 7 10.42 11.40 4.60
C ILE A 7 11.92 11.76 4.57
N ASP A 8 12.52 12.03 5.74
CA ASP A 8 13.94 12.37 5.83
C ASP A 8 14.82 11.22 5.33
N ASN A 9 14.47 9.98 5.67
CA ASN A 9 15.18 8.79 5.20
C ASN A 9 15.06 8.62 3.69
N LEU A 10 13.86 8.80 3.13
CA LEU A 10 13.66 8.76 1.69
C LEU A 10 14.48 9.83 0.99
N ASN A 11 14.51 11.04 1.53
CA ASN A 11 15.27 12.14 0.96
C ASN A 11 16.77 11.84 0.90
N ARG A 12 17.33 11.28 1.98
CA ARG A 12 18.75 10.90 1.99
C ARG A 12 19.08 9.90 0.90
N LEU A 13 18.25 8.86 0.74
CA LEU A 13 18.44 7.84 -0.30
C LEU A 13 18.24 8.43 -1.70
N TYR A 14 17.21 9.25 -1.86
CA TYR A 14 16.90 9.88 -3.14
C TYR A 14 18.04 10.78 -3.63
N GLN A 15 18.67 11.53 -2.74
CA GLN A 15 19.76 12.44 -3.07
C GLN A 15 21.03 11.73 -3.53
N THR A 16 21.20 10.43 -3.21
CA THR A 16 22.36 9.66 -3.71
C THR A 16 22.34 9.45 -5.21
N GLY A 17 21.17 9.53 -5.85
CA GLY A 17 20.97 9.21 -7.25
C GLY A 17 21.05 7.73 -7.58
N ASN A 18 21.34 6.87 -6.59
CA ASN A 18 21.49 5.42 -6.76
C ASN A 18 20.29 4.62 -6.27
N ALA A 19 19.36 5.25 -5.57
CA ALA A 19 18.22 4.56 -4.99
C ALA A 19 17.17 4.24 -6.06
N ARG A 20 16.46 3.13 -5.87
CA ARG A 20 15.35 2.66 -6.70
C ARG A 20 14.22 2.21 -5.77
N GLU A 21 13.10 1.75 -6.33
CA GLU A 21 11.94 1.36 -5.53
C GLU A 21 12.29 0.39 -4.38
N HIS A 22 13.19 -0.55 -4.61
CA HIS A 22 13.62 -1.50 -3.58
C HIS A 22 14.37 -0.86 -2.42
N SER A 23 15.04 0.27 -2.67
CA SER A 23 15.81 0.97 -1.64
C SER A 23 14.93 1.54 -0.53
N TYR A 24 13.67 1.84 -0.84
CA TYR A 24 12.73 2.50 0.06
C TYR A 24 11.82 1.52 0.82
N ARG A 25 11.84 0.24 0.46
CA ARG A 25 10.89 -0.76 0.98
C ARG A 25 10.96 -0.93 2.49
N GLY A 26 12.17 -0.95 3.03
CA GLY A 26 12.37 -1.13 4.48
C GLY A 26 11.81 0.04 5.28
N ASP A 27 11.99 1.27 4.80
CA ASP A 27 11.49 2.46 5.47
C ASP A 27 9.96 2.48 5.51
N LEU A 28 9.30 2.14 4.42
CA LEU A 28 7.83 2.07 4.39
C LEU A 28 7.33 0.96 5.32
N GLN A 29 7.97 -0.20 5.31
CA GLN A 29 7.61 -1.29 6.22
C GLN A 29 7.71 -0.86 7.69
N THR A 30 8.77 -0.16 8.05
CA THR A 30 8.98 0.34 9.42
C THR A 30 7.93 1.37 9.80
N LEU A 31 7.62 2.31 8.90
CA LEU A 31 6.59 3.32 9.15
C LEU A 31 5.23 2.66 9.39
N LEU A 32 4.82 1.76 8.49
CA LEU A 32 3.53 1.08 8.60
C LEU A 32 3.44 0.24 9.87
N SER A 33 4.51 -0.45 10.24
CA SER A 33 4.56 -1.24 11.48
C SER A 33 4.41 -0.36 12.72
N THR A 34 4.95 0.85 12.67
CA THR A 34 4.80 1.83 13.76
C THR A 34 3.37 2.35 13.87
N LEU A 35 2.74 2.68 12.73
CA LEU A 35 1.37 3.20 12.69
C LEU A 35 0.33 2.12 12.99
N LEU A 36 0.63 0.86 12.70
CA LEU A 36 -0.29 -0.26 12.76
C LEU A 36 0.31 -1.38 13.64
N PRO A 37 0.37 -1.20 14.99
CA PRO A 37 1.04 -2.16 15.86
C PRO A 37 0.40 -3.54 15.89
N ASP A 38 -0.90 -3.66 15.53
CA ASP A 38 -1.62 -4.92 15.51
C ASP A 38 -1.56 -5.63 14.15
N ILE A 39 -0.87 -5.04 13.18
CA ILE A 39 -0.78 -5.55 11.81
C ILE A 39 0.65 -6.01 11.54
N LEU A 40 0.78 -7.21 10.97
CA LEU A 40 2.05 -7.68 10.44
C LEU A 40 2.20 -7.17 9.00
N VAL A 41 3.25 -6.42 8.75
CA VAL A 41 3.58 -5.91 7.41
C VAL A 41 4.69 -6.78 6.85
N THR A 42 4.38 -7.55 5.81
CA THR A 42 5.34 -8.44 5.15
C THR A 42 5.79 -7.82 3.84
N ASN A 43 7.07 -7.57 3.72
CA ASN A 43 7.72 -7.10 2.49
C ASN A 43 8.03 -8.33 1.62
N GLU A 44 7.74 -8.24 0.33
CA GLU A 44 7.91 -9.34 -0.63
C GLU A 44 7.19 -10.63 -0.17
N PRO A 45 5.87 -10.58 0.03
CA PRO A 45 5.12 -11.77 0.42
C PRO A 45 5.10 -12.82 -0.68
N ALA A 46 4.69 -14.04 -0.34
CA ALA A 46 4.50 -15.09 -1.33
C ALA A 46 3.53 -14.67 -2.44
N ARG A 47 3.78 -15.14 -3.65
CA ARG A 47 2.94 -14.84 -4.81
C ARG A 47 1.51 -15.33 -4.59
N ILE A 48 0.55 -14.49 -4.96
CA ILE A 48 -0.89 -14.80 -4.94
C ILE A 48 -1.43 -14.81 -6.38
N GLU A 49 -2.70 -15.17 -6.57
CA GLU A 49 -3.31 -15.37 -7.89
C GLU A 49 -3.16 -14.18 -8.83
N CYS A 50 -3.38 -12.96 -8.33
CA CYS A 50 -3.29 -11.75 -9.17
C CYS A 50 -1.87 -11.23 -9.35
N GLY A 51 -0.85 -11.90 -8.78
CA GLY A 51 0.55 -11.52 -8.91
C GLY A 51 1.30 -11.55 -7.58
N ALA A 52 2.34 -10.72 -7.48
CA ALA A 52 3.18 -10.61 -6.28
C ALA A 52 3.21 -9.15 -5.82
N PRO A 53 2.20 -8.71 -5.03
CA PRO A 53 2.23 -7.37 -4.44
C PRO A 53 3.48 -7.18 -3.58
N ASP A 54 3.97 -5.94 -3.48
CA ASP A 54 5.19 -5.67 -2.73
C ASP A 54 5.04 -5.86 -1.23
N TYR A 55 3.83 -5.64 -0.69
CA TYR A 55 3.55 -5.82 0.73
C TYR A 55 2.21 -6.52 0.93
N ALA A 56 2.15 -7.36 1.96
CA ALA A 56 0.91 -7.90 2.49
C ALA A 56 0.75 -7.41 3.94
N LEU A 57 -0.46 -6.96 4.27
CA LEU A 57 -0.83 -6.59 5.64
C LEU A 57 -1.76 -7.67 6.18
N THR A 58 -1.37 -8.29 7.29
CA THR A 58 -2.13 -9.39 7.89
C THR A 58 -2.40 -9.13 9.36
N LYS A 59 -3.49 -9.71 9.87
CA LYS A 59 -3.93 -9.52 11.24
C LYS A 59 -4.17 -10.84 11.95
N GLY A 60 -3.80 -10.90 13.22
CA GLY A 60 -4.13 -12.00 14.12
C GLY A 60 -3.25 -13.22 13.96
N LYS A 61 -3.55 -14.26 14.77
CA LYS A 61 -2.79 -15.52 14.84
C LYS A 61 -2.80 -16.29 13.52
N HIS A 62 -3.82 -16.12 12.70
CA HIS A 62 -4.00 -16.85 11.45
C HIS A 62 -3.55 -16.05 10.23
N ASN A 63 -2.88 -14.90 10.45
CA ASN A 63 -2.36 -14.03 9.37
C ASN A 63 -3.43 -13.74 8.31
N ILE A 64 -4.60 -13.28 8.75
CA ILE A 64 -5.71 -12.95 7.84
C ILE A 64 -5.33 -11.70 7.05
N PRO A 65 -5.29 -11.77 5.71
CA PRO A 65 -4.99 -10.60 4.88
C PRO A 65 -6.03 -9.50 5.08
N VAL A 66 -5.58 -8.29 5.41
CA VAL A 66 -6.45 -7.12 5.53
C VAL A 66 -6.19 -6.11 4.42
N GLY A 67 -5.09 -6.23 3.70
CA GLY A 67 -4.79 -5.37 2.57
C GLY A 67 -3.45 -5.68 1.94
N TYR A 68 -3.23 -5.08 0.77
CA TYR A 68 -1.99 -5.23 0.01
C TYR A 68 -1.51 -3.86 -0.47
N ILE A 69 -0.22 -3.76 -0.70
CA ILE A 69 0.39 -2.53 -1.21
C ILE A 69 1.28 -2.88 -2.40
N GLU A 70 1.12 -2.13 -3.48
CA GLU A 70 2.00 -2.15 -4.65
C GLU A 70 2.75 -0.82 -4.71
N ALA A 71 4.08 -0.89 -4.70
CA ALA A 71 4.93 0.29 -4.71
C ALA A 71 5.65 0.43 -6.04
N LYS A 72 5.88 1.67 -6.45
CA LYS A 72 6.68 2.04 -7.62
C LYS A 72 7.75 3.03 -7.20
N ASP A 73 8.75 3.23 -8.06
CA ASP A 73 9.83 4.17 -7.79
C ASP A 73 9.30 5.59 -7.58
N ILE A 74 10.01 6.36 -6.79
CA ILE A 74 9.65 7.76 -6.52
C ILE A 74 9.65 8.55 -7.84
N GLY A 75 8.58 9.30 -8.07
CA GLY A 75 8.42 10.13 -9.25
C GLY A 75 7.78 9.43 -10.45
N VAL A 76 7.50 8.13 -10.37
CA VAL A 76 6.76 7.42 -11.41
C VAL A 76 5.30 7.88 -11.40
N LYS A 77 4.77 8.17 -12.60
CA LYS A 77 3.35 8.52 -12.73
C LYS A 77 2.49 7.27 -12.54
N LEU A 78 1.73 7.25 -11.44
CA LEU A 78 0.87 6.10 -11.10
C LEU A 78 -0.31 5.93 -12.06
N ASP A 79 -0.67 6.96 -12.81
CA ASP A 79 -1.75 6.94 -13.81
C ASP A 79 -1.28 6.66 -15.24
N SER A 80 -0.03 6.25 -15.43
CA SER A 80 0.50 5.96 -16.77
C SER A 80 -0.19 4.74 -17.39
N LYS A 81 -0.30 4.74 -18.73
CA LYS A 81 -0.92 3.63 -19.48
C LYS A 81 -0.18 2.29 -19.28
N ILE A 82 1.15 2.35 -19.16
CA ILE A 82 1.98 1.14 -18.98
C ILE A 82 1.64 0.46 -17.63
N LEU A 83 1.43 1.24 -16.59
CA LEU A 83 1.11 0.72 -15.27
C LEU A 83 -0.37 0.35 -15.12
N LYS A 84 -1.24 0.93 -15.96
CA LYS A 84 -2.68 0.73 -15.85
C LYS A 84 -3.07 -0.74 -15.94
N GLU A 85 -2.53 -1.48 -16.90
CA GLU A 85 -2.84 -2.90 -17.08
C GLU A 85 -2.41 -3.73 -15.87
N GLN A 86 -1.21 -3.47 -15.34
CA GLN A 86 -0.70 -4.13 -14.15
C GLN A 86 -1.57 -3.81 -12.94
N PHE A 87 -1.91 -2.54 -12.75
CA PHE A 87 -2.73 -2.10 -11.63
C PHE A 87 -4.18 -2.58 -11.74
N ASP A 88 -4.74 -2.66 -12.95
CA ASP A 88 -6.09 -3.19 -13.18
C ASP A 88 -6.19 -4.62 -12.67
N ARG A 89 -5.17 -5.44 -12.89
CA ARG A 89 -5.12 -6.81 -12.39
C ARG A 89 -5.21 -6.86 -10.86
N TYR A 90 -4.45 -6.00 -10.16
CA TYR A 90 -4.49 -5.92 -8.71
C TYR A 90 -5.82 -5.34 -8.22
N ARG A 91 -6.32 -4.28 -8.86
CA ARG A 91 -7.58 -3.65 -8.48
C ARG A 91 -8.76 -4.61 -8.59
N LEU A 92 -8.78 -5.44 -9.62
CA LEU A 92 -9.85 -6.42 -9.83
C LEU A 92 -9.72 -7.62 -8.90
N GLY A 93 -8.49 -8.00 -8.55
CA GLY A 93 -8.22 -9.18 -7.74
C GLY A 93 -8.18 -8.94 -6.24
N LEU A 94 -7.99 -7.70 -5.80
CA LEU A 94 -7.79 -7.35 -4.40
C LEU A 94 -8.86 -6.36 -3.94
N SER A 95 -9.58 -6.72 -2.87
CA SER A 95 -10.64 -5.87 -2.33
C SER A 95 -10.12 -4.63 -1.62
N ASN A 96 -8.87 -4.65 -1.14
CA ASN A 96 -8.29 -3.56 -0.37
C ASN A 96 -6.82 -3.40 -0.75
N LEU A 97 -6.52 -2.31 -1.45
CA LEU A 97 -5.21 -2.09 -2.09
C LEU A 97 -4.76 -0.65 -1.94
N ILE A 98 -3.47 -0.47 -1.67
CA ILE A 98 -2.80 0.82 -1.80
C ILE A 98 -1.80 0.72 -2.95
N ILE A 99 -1.81 1.70 -3.85
CA ILE A 99 -0.78 1.91 -4.86
C ILE A 99 -0.03 3.16 -4.47
N THR A 100 1.30 3.09 -4.44
CA THR A 100 2.13 4.19 -3.94
C THR A 100 3.44 4.31 -4.72
N ASP A 101 3.96 5.54 -4.77
CA ASP A 101 5.35 5.84 -5.15
C ASP A 101 6.19 6.25 -3.92
N TYR A 102 5.79 5.81 -2.72
CA TYR A 102 6.36 6.15 -1.42
C TYR A 102 6.03 7.56 -0.91
N LEU A 103 5.55 8.47 -1.74
CA LEU A 103 5.17 9.84 -1.38
C LEU A 103 3.68 10.08 -1.53
N THR A 104 3.08 9.57 -2.60
CA THR A 104 1.63 9.59 -2.85
C THR A 104 1.08 8.20 -2.61
N PHE A 105 -0.05 8.14 -1.92
CA PHE A 105 -0.75 6.90 -1.58
C PHE A 105 -2.15 6.96 -2.14
N GLU A 106 -2.47 6.05 -3.05
CA GLU A 106 -3.79 5.91 -3.65
C GLU A 106 -4.49 4.69 -3.05
N PHE A 107 -5.64 4.92 -2.42
CA PHE A 107 -6.41 3.89 -1.73
C PHE A 107 -7.53 3.39 -2.64
N TYR A 108 -7.54 2.08 -2.87
CA TYR A 108 -8.54 1.41 -3.71
C TYR A 108 -9.35 0.42 -2.90
N ARG A 109 -10.66 0.40 -3.12
CA ARG A 109 -11.56 -0.58 -2.53
C ARG A 109 -12.42 -1.17 -3.63
N ASP A 110 -12.43 -2.50 -3.73
CA ASP A 110 -13.18 -3.24 -4.75
C ASP A 110 -12.96 -2.67 -6.15
N GLY A 111 -11.71 -2.30 -6.44
CA GLY A 111 -11.29 -1.79 -7.74
C GLY A 111 -11.44 -0.30 -7.97
N GLU A 112 -12.06 0.43 -7.05
CA GLU A 112 -12.31 1.87 -7.18
C GLU A 112 -11.40 2.69 -6.27
N LYS A 113 -10.83 3.78 -6.81
CA LYS A 113 -10.04 4.71 -6.02
C LYS A 113 -10.95 5.54 -5.12
N VAL A 114 -10.80 5.36 -3.80
CA VAL A 114 -11.62 6.04 -2.81
C VAL A 114 -10.94 7.26 -2.21
N LYS A 115 -9.61 7.31 -2.23
CA LYS A 115 -8.84 8.44 -1.68
C LYS A 115 -7.44 8.46 -2.25
N SER A 116 -6.83 9.66 -2.27
CA SER A 116 -5.41 9.86 -2.60
C SER A 116 -4.84 10.91 -1.65
N ILE A 117 -3.59 10.70 -1.19
CA ILE A 117 -2.91 11.65 -0.31
C ILE A 117 -1.42 11.67 -0.64
N THR A 118 -0.82 12.85 -0.57
CA THR A 118 0.61 13.07 -0.82
C THR A 118 1.27 13.63 0.42
N ILE A 119 2.23 12.91 0.99
CA ILE A 119 2.92 13.30 2.23
C ILE A 119 4.28 13.92 1.99
N GLY A 120 4.75 13.93 0.76
CA GLY A 120 5.99 14.59 0.35
C GLY A 120 6.00 14.83 -1.14
N SER A 121 6.79 15.79 -1.58
CA SER A 121 6.87 16.20 -2.97
C SER A 121 8.32 16.39 -3.41
N ILE A 122 8.60 16.10 -4.66
CA ILE A 122 9.94 16.31 -5.24
C ILE A 122 10.07 17.78 -5.64
N THR A 123 11.13 18.43 -5.15
CA THR A 123 11.50 19.78 -5.53
C THR A 123 12.98 19.77 -5.91
N GLY A 124 13.28 19.84 -7.20
CA GLY A 124 14.63 19.65 -7.71
C GLY A 124 15.17 18.26 -7.39
N SER A 125 16.25 18.16 -6.66
CA SER A 125 16.86 16.89 -6.23
C SER A 125 16.50 16.50 -4.79
N GLN A 126 15.51 17.19 -4.20
CA GLN A 126 15.12 16.97 -2.81
C GLN A 126 13.67 16.54 -2.69
N ILE A 127 13.37 15.80 -1.62
CA ILE A 127 12.01 15.49 -1.21
C ILE A 127 11.65 16.39 -0.05
N ILE A 128 10.59 17.17 -0.23
CA ILE A 128 10.07 18.09 0.79
C ILE A 128 8.81 17.49 1.39
N SER A 129 8.75 17.42 2.73
CA SER A 129 7.58 16.91 3.43
C SER A 129 6.38 17.85 3.32
N ASN A 130 5.17 17.28 3.38
CA ASN A 130 3.90 18.00 3.46
C ASN A 130 3.29 17.73 4.85
N PRO A 131 3.78 18.36 5.94
CA PRO A 131 3.36 18.00 7.30
C PRO A 131 1.87 18.20 7.56
N GLU A 132 1.21 19.09 6.83
CA GLU A 132 -0.22 19.33 6.93
C GLU A 132 -1.06 18.10 6.52
N GLN A 133 -0.46 17.15 5.79
CA GLN A 133 -1.13 15.92 5.36
C GLN A 133 -0.87 14.72 6.30
N PHE A 134 0.02 14.85 7.25
CA PHE A 134 0.45 13.71 8.08
C PHE A 134 -0.68 13.13 8.94
N SER A 135 -1.48 13.98 9.55
CA SER A 135 -2.60 13.53 10.39
C SER A 135 -3.66 12.78 9.58
N GLU A 136 -4.00 13.29 8.40
CA GLU A 136 -4.95 12.62 7.51
C GLU A 136 -4.39 11.30 6.97
N PHE A 137 -3.11 11.27 6.61
CA PHE A 137 -2.44 10.05 6.17
C PHE A 137 -2.53 8.96 7.23
N GLU A 138 -2.21 9.29 8.48
CA GLU A 138 -2.28 8.34 9.60
C GLU A 138 -3.71 7.79 9.76
N SER A 139 -4.71 8.66 9.71
CA SER A 139 -6.12 8.26 9.79
C SER A 139 -6.53 7.34 8.64
N LEU A 140 -6.10 7.65 7.42
CA LEU A 140 -6.40 6.84 6.24
C LEU A 140 -5.77 5.44 6.34
N ILE A 141 -4.52 5.36 6.80
CA ILE A 141 -3.82 4.08 6.99
C ILE A 141 -4.54 3.23 8.04
N ARG A 142 -4.94 3.81 9.16
CA ARG A 142 -5.67 3.09 10.22
C ARG A 142 -7.03 2.62 9.76
N ASN A 143 -7.77 3.47 9.04
CA ASN A 143 -9.08 3.11 8.49
C ASN A 143 -8.99 2.01 7.44
N PHE A 144 -7.92 2.02 6.66
CA PHE A 144 -7.67 1.02 5.62
C PHE A 144 -7.70 -0.40 6.17
N VAL A 145 -7.05 -0.65 7.29
CA VAL A 145 -7.00 -1.99 7.90
C VAL A 145 -8.27 -2.33 8.70
N GLN A 146 -8.91 -1.33 9.30
CA GLN A 146 -10.13 -1.53 10.11
C GLN A 146 -11.33 -1.93 9.25
N THR A 147 -11.48 -1.31 8.10
CA THR A 147 -12.64 -1.57 7.22
C THR A 147 -12.69 -3.02 6.75
N ILE A 148 -11.54 -3.62 6.44
CA ILE A 148 -11.47 -5.03 6.06
C ILE A 148 -11.82 -5.93 7.26
N SER A 149 -11.36 -5.60 8.45
CA SER A 149 -11.70 -6.37 9.65
C SER A 149 -13.21 -6.42 9.87
N GLN A 150 -13.92 -5.33 9.64
CA GLN A 150 -15.39 -5.28 9.72
C GLN A 150 -16.05 -6.10 8.62
N THR A 151 -15.51 -6.07 7.40
CA THR A 151 -16.01 -6.83 6.25
C THR A 151 -15.90 -8.34 6.49
N ILE A 152 -14.77 -8.81 7.03
CA ILE A 152 -14.52 -10.21 7.35
C ILE A 152 -15.51 -10.74 8.40
N LYS A 153 -15.99 -9.89 9.31
CA LYS A 153 -17.01 -10.25 10.32
C LYS A 153 -18.41 -10.44 9.74
N ASN A 154 -18.66 -10.05 8.50
CA ASN A 154 -19.93 -10.24 7.81
C ASN A 154 -19.87 -11.54 7.00
N PRO A 155 -20.70 -12.59 7.34
CA PRO A 155 -20.63 -13.89 6.67
C PRO A 155 -20.89 -13.82 5.17
N GLN A 156 -21.77 -12.94 4.73
CA GLN A 156 -22.10 -12.78 3.30
C GLN A 156 -20.91 -12.21 2.54
N ARG A 157 -20.23 -11.19 3.08
CA ARG A 157 -19.04 -10.61 2.47
C ARG A 157 -17.89 -11.62 2.43
N LEU A 158 -17.73 -12.41 3.48
CA LEU A 158 -16.73 -13.47 3.51
C LEU A 158 -16.98 -14.50 2.41
N ALA A 159 -18.23 -14.91 2.22
CA ALA A 159 -18.61 -15.83 1.17
C ALA A 159 -18.30 -15.26 -0.23
N GLU A 160 -18.59 -13.99 -0.47
CA GLU A 160 -18.26 -13.31 -1.72
C GLU A 160 -16.76 -13.25 -1.97
N MET A 161 -15.97 -12.95 -0.95
CA MET A 161 -14.53 -12.93 -1.05
C MET A 161 -13.97 -14.31 -1.39
N LEU A 162 -14.46 -15.36 -0.74
CA LEU A 162 -14.05 -16.75 -1.02
C LEU A 162 -14.47 -17.19 -2.42
N ALA A 163 -15.67 -16.80 -2.87
CA ALA A 163 -16.13 -17.08 -4.23
C ALA A 163 -15.25 -16.35 -5.27
N GLY A 164 -14.86 -15.11 -5.00
CA GLY A 164 -13.93 -14.36 -5.85
C GLY A 164 -12.57 -15.04 -5.97
N LYS A 165 -12.01 -15.52 -4.87
CA LYS A 165 -10.76 -16.30 -4.87
C LYS A 165 -10.90 -17.59 -5.65
N ALA A 166 -11.99 -18.33 -5.47
CA ALA A 166 -12.25 -19.58 -6.19
C ALA A 166 -12.32 -19.34 -7.70
N ARG A 167 -12.93 -18.26 -8.14
CA ARG A 167 -13.00 -17.88 -9.56
C ARG A 167 -11.62 -17.54 -10.13
N LEU A 168 -10.78 -16.87 -9.37
CA LEU A 168 -9.40 -16.58 -9.77
C LEU A 168 -8.56 -17.85 -9.87
N MET A 169 -8.79 -18.83 -9.00
CA MET A 169 -8.12 -20.10 -9.02
C MET A 169 -8.55 -21.00 -10.18
N ALA A 170 -9.76 -20.84 -10.70
CA ALA A 170 -10.31 -21.65 -11.80
C ALA A 170 -9.80 -21.22 -13.18
N VAL A 171 -9.08 -20.13 -13.28
CA VAL A 171 -8.48 -19.63 -14.50
C VAL A 171 -6.99 -19.96 -14.53
#